data_8e4770273e321292051a1b925bda2360
#
_entry.id   8e4770273e321292051a1b925bda2360
#
_cell.length_a   1.000
_cell.length_b   1.000
_cell.length_c   1.000
_cell.angle_alpha   90.00
_cell.angle_beta   90.00
_cell.angle_gamma   90.00
#
_symmetry.space_group_name_H-M   'P 1'
#
loop_
_entity.id
_entity.type
_entity.pdbx_description
1 polymer ?
#
loop_
_entity_poly.entity_id
_entity_poly.type
_entity_poly.pdbx_seq_one_letter_code
_entity_poly.pdbx_strand_id
1 'polypeptide(L)'
;MRFLEGTDILVAEMPKSVFADMQQASEIAIKNKITHNDPAEASIRQEYSMQCPNSFSDWILLLIDHAFEFHKLRYGIATEGTQNLYITHSWVNVMEKGDQHYPHMHENSFYYFSCYISCTNDDAPFYFIKDNKGTKVDINKSSEGHVLIFPSQMIHTVYPKKTDGQRVSVSGNIIIRP
;
A
#
# COMPACT_ATOMS: atom_id res chain seq x y z
N MET A 1 4.40 -12.94 -7.22
CA MET A 1 3.54 -12.88 -6.03
C MET A 1 4.04 -13.87 -4.98
N ARG A 2 4.23 -13.41 -3.74
CA ARG A 2 4.61 -14.27 -2.60
C ARG A 2 4.16 -13.64 -1.29
N PHE A 3 3.84 -14.45 -0.28
CA PHE A 3 3.73 -13.98 1.09
C PHE A 3 5.12 -13.82 1.70
N LEU A 4 5.30 -12.81 2.56
CA LEU A 4 6.47 -12.76 3.42
C LEU A 4 6.38 -13.88 4.44
N GLU A 5 7.51 -14.58 4.66
CA GLU A 5 7.57 -15.77 5.51
C GLU A 5 6.99 -15.50 6.91
N GLY A 6 6.07 -16.35 7.34
CA GLY A 6 5.41 -16.24 8.65
C GLY A 6 4.45 -15.05 8.81
N THR A 7 4.07 -14.37 7.73
CA THR A 7 3.19 -13.19 7.79
C THR A 7 2.00 -13.30 6.84
N ASP A 8 1.02 -12.41 7.02
CA ASP A 8 -0.12 -12.22 6.12
C ASP A 8 0.11 -11.05 5.14
N ILE A 9 1.38 -10.75 4.85
CA ILE A 9 1.78 -9.68 3.95
C ILE A 9 2.10 -10.27 2.58
N LEU A 10 1.30 -9.92 1.60
CA LEU A 10 1.50 -10.29 0.21
C LEU A 10 2.38 -9.26 -0.49
N VAL A 11 3.41 -9.73 -1.18
CA VAL A 11 4.26 -8.90 -2.06
C VAL A 11 4.06 -9.35 -3.48
N ALA A 12 3.74 -8.43 -4.37
CA ALA A 12 3.60 -8.70 -5.80
C ALA A 12 4.27 -7.62 -6.63
N GLU A 13 4.73 -8.00 -7.82
CA GLU A 13 5.24 -7.08 -8.83
C GLU A 13 4.12 -6.78 -9.83
N MET A 14 3.90 -5.50 -10.13
CA MET A 14 2.93 -5.06 -11.12
C MET A 14 3.38 -5.44 -12.54
N PRO A 15 2.47 -5.83 -13.43
CA PRO A 15 2.76 -5.87 -14.86
C PRO A 15 3.26 -4.49 -15.34
N LYS A 16 4.17 -4.47 -16.30
CA LYS A 16 4.78 -3.21 -16.77
C LYS A 16 3.76 -2.17 -17.27
N SER A 17 2.69 -2.61 -17.93
CA SER A 17 1.62 -1.71 -18.37
C SER A 17 0.86 -1.11 -17.18
N VAL A 18 0.52 -1.93 -16.18
CA VAL A 18 -0.16 -1.47 -14.96
C VAL A 18 0.72 -0.48 -14.18
N PHE A 19 2.02 -0.75 -14.10
CA PHE A 19 2.97 0.16 -13.46
C PHE A 19 3.06 1.50 -14.18
N ALA A 20 3.12 1.50 -15.52
CA ALA A 20 3.11 2.73 -16.33
C ALA A 20 1.85 3.57 -16.11
N ASP A 21 0.67 2.93 -16.06
CA ASP A 21 -0.59 3.61 -15.78
C ASP A 21 -0.59 4.22 -14.36
N MET A 22 -0.04 3.51 -13.37
CA MET A 22 0.09 4.01 -12.00
C MET A 22 1.07 5.17 -11.89
N GLN A 23 2.18 5.15 -12.62
CA GLN A 23 3.11 6.29 -12.70
C GLN A 23 2.41 7.53 -13.25
N GLN A 24 1.72 7.41 -14.37
CA GLN A 24 0.98 8.52 -14.98
C GLN A 24 -0.11 9.07 -14.05
N ALA A 25 -0.88 8.22 -13.42
CA ALA A 25 -1.93 8.64 -12.49
C ALA A 25 -1.35 9.36 -11.25
N SER A 26 -0.21 8.90 -10.74
CA SER A 26 0.51 9.53 -9.63
C SER A 26 1.01 10.93 -10.00
N GLU A 27 1.61 11.09 -11.17
CA GLU A 27 2.06 12.39 -11.68
C GLU A 27 0.91 13.39 -11.81
N ILE A 28 -0.25 12.94 -12.31
CA ILE A 28 -1.48 13.75 -12.42
C ILE A 28 -1.95 14.17 -11.01
N ALA A 29 -2.00 13.25 -10.05
CA ALA A 29 -2.43 13.55 -8.69
C ALA A 29 -1.50 14.56 -8.00
N ILE A 30 -0.19 14.40 -8.13
CA ILE A 30 0.81 15.33 -7.62
C ILE A 30 0.66 16.72 -8.26
N LYS A 31 0.39 16.78 -9.56
CA LYS A 31 0.18 18.04 -10.28
C LYS A 31 -1.10 18.76 -9.85
N ASN A 32 -2.17 18.00 -9.61
CA ASN A 32 -3.48 18.54 -9.22
C ASN A 32 -3.51 19.02 -7.76
N LYS A 33 -2.67 18.47 -6.90
CA LYS A 33 -2.53 18.86 -5.48
C LYS A 33 -3.84 18.85 -4.68
N ILE A 34 -4.74 17.91 -4.98
CA ILE A 34 -5.94 17.71 -4.16
C ILE A 34 -5.51 16.99 -2.89
N THR A 35 -5.39 17.73 -1.80
CA THR A 35 -4.88 17.21 -0.54
C THR A 35 -5.73 16.04 -0.04
N HIS A 36 -5.08 14.96 0.35
CA HIS A 36 -5.69 13.89 1.12
C HIS A 36 -5.58 14.29 2.60
N ASN A 37 -6.73 14.55 3.23
CA ASN A 37 -6.76 14.98 4.62
C ASN A 37 -6.95 13.76 5.53
N ASP A 38 -5.84 13.15 5.94
CA ASP A 38 -5.82 12.31 7.12
C ASP A 38 -4.64 12.73 8.02
N PRO A 39 -4.79 13.83 8.77
CA PRO A 39 -3.70 14.46 9.50
C PRO A 39 -3.20 13.66 10.71
N ALA A 40 -3.89 12.60 11.10
CA ALA A 40 -3.58 11.86 12.33
C ALA A 40 -2.45 10.83 12.17
N GLU A 41 -2.13 10.40 10.96
CA GLU A 41 -1.34 9.20 10.72
C GLU A 41 0.10 9.47 10.28
N ALA A 42 0.41 10.68 9.81
CA ALA A 42 1.72 10.97 9.25
C ALA A 42 2.22 12.40 9.53
N SER A 43 3.54 12.58 9.45
CA SER A 43 4.18 13.89 9.29
C SER A 43 4.63 14.12 7.85
N ILE A 44 3.89 13.54 6.89
CA ILE A 44 4.12 13.78 5.47
C ILE A 44 3.39 15.05 5.06
N ARG A 45 4.10 15.95 4.41
CA ARG A 45 3.57 17.24 3.98
C ARG A 45 2.85 17.20 2.63
N GLN A 46 3.01 16.11 1.89
CA GLN A 46 2.57 15.98 0.50
C GLN A 46 1.83 14.65 0.30
N GLU A 47 0.56 14.64 0.66
CA GLU A 47 -0.38 13.56 0.40
C GLU A 47 -1.50 14.08 -0.50
N TYR A 48 -1.72 13.41 -1.62
CA TYR A 48 -2.69 13.85 -2.62
C TYR A 48 -3.69 12.76 -2.95
N SER A 49 -4.97 13.08 -2.89
CA SER A 49 -6.05 12.17 -3.32
C SER A 49 -5.85 11.76 -4.77
N MET A 50 -6.05 10.47 -5.03
CA MET A 50 -5.86 9.86 -6.33
C MET A 50 -6.99 8.86 -6.59
N GLN A 51 -7.37 8.72 -7.85
CA GLN A 51 -8.16 7.59 -8.31
C GLN A 51 -7.23 6.60 -9.01
N CYS A 52 -7.22 5.35 -8.53
CA CYS A 52 -6.44 4.30 -9.19
C CYS A 52 -6.96 4.04 -10.61
N PRO A 53 -6.06 3.81 -11.59
CA PRO A 53 -6.46 3.34 -12.91
C PRO A 53 -7.23 2.01 -12.85
N ASN A 54 -8.16 1.81 -13.78
CA ASN A 54 -8.92 0.54 -13.84
C ASN A 54 -7.98 -0.67 -14.01
N SER A 55 -6.92 -0.56 -14.81
CA SER A 55 -5.92 -1.61 -15.00
C SER A 55 -5.27 -2.05 -13.68
N PHE A 56 -4.97 -1.11 -12.78
CA PHE A 56 -4.46 -1.42 -11.45
C PHE A 56 -5.55 -2.01 -10.55
N SER A 57 -6.75 -1.42 -10.56
CA SER A 57 -7.86 -1.89 -9.75
C SER A 57 -8.22 -3.34 -10.09
N ASP A 58 -8.38 -3.66 -11.36
CA ASP A 58 -8.69 -5.01 -11.82
C ASP A 58 -7.58 -6.00 -11.44
N TRP A 59 -6.32 -5.61 -11.62
CA TRP A 59 -5.18 -6.45 -11.30
C TRP A 59 -5.05 -6.73 -9.80
N ILE A 60 -5.15 -5.71 -8.93
CA ILE A 60 -4.98 -5.87 -7.49
C ILE A 60 -6.14 -6.65 -6.87
N LEU A 61 -7.36 -6.46 -7.37
CA LEU A 61 -8.52 -7.20 -6.88
C LEU A 61 -8.42 -8.70 -7.19
N LEU A 62 -7.88 -9.06 -8.37
CA LEU A 62 -7.55 -10.47 -8.68
C LEU A 62 -6.50 -11.04 -7.74
N LEU A 63 -5.46 -10.28 -7.39
CA LEU A 63 -4.46 -10.73 -6.41
C LEU A 63 -5.07 -10.97 -5.03
N ILE A 64 -5.97 -10.09 -4.60
CA ILE A 64 -6.63 -10.20 -3.31
C ILE A 64 -7.58 -11.39 -3.30
N ASP A 65 -8.26 -11.65 -4.39
CA ASP A 65 -9.11 -12.83 -4.51
C ASP A 65 -8.32 -14.12 -4.28
N HIS A 66 -7.14 -14.24 -4.90
CA HIS A 66 -6.24 -15.35 -4.63
C HIS A 66 -5.71 -15.38 -3.19
N ALA A 67 -5.36 -14.22 -2.62
CA ALA A 67 -4.90 -14.13 -1.23
C ALA A 67 -6.03 -14.46 -0.25
N PHE A 68 -7.25 -14.11 -0.60
CA PHE A 68 -8.44 -14.37 0.19
C PHE A 68 -8.78 -15.87 0.24
N GLU A 69 -8.65 -16.59 -0.87
CA GLU A 69 -8.77 -18.06 -0.89
C GLU A 69 -7.73 -18.71 0.04
N PHE A 70 -6.52 -18.19 0.05
CA PHE A 70 -5.48 -18.63 0.98
C PHE A 70 -5.87 -18.36 2.45
N HIS A 71 -6.40 -17.16 2.75
CA HIS A 71 -6.88 -16.82 4.09
C HIS A 71 -8.09 -17.63 4.52
N LYS A 72 -9.03 -17.93 3.62
CA LYS A 72 -10.14 -18.86 3.89
C LYS A 72 -9.63 -20.23 4.33
N LEU A 73 -8.69 -20.78 3.59
CA LEU A 73 -8.08 -22.08 3.90
C LEU A 73 -7.33 -22.06 5.23
N ARG A 74 -6.66 -20.96 5.54
CA ARG A 74 -5.83 -20.81 6.74
C ARG A 74 -6.65 -20.50 8.00
N TYR A 75 -7.69 -19.71 7.90
CA TYR A 75 -8.45 -19.19 9.05
C TYR A 75 -9.90 -19.65 9.11
N GLY A 76 -10.35 -20.50 8.19
CA GLY A 76 -11.70 -21.03 8.16
C GLY A 76 -12.78 -19.97 7.95
N ILE A 77 -12.43 -18.83 7.39
CA ILE A 77 -13.38 -17.74 7.14
C ILE A 77 -14.22 -18.09 5.92
N ALA A 78 -15.46 -18.55 6.16
CA ALA A 78 -16.43 -18.72 5.09
C ALA A 78 -16.90 -17.34 4.61
N THR A 79 -16.35 -16.88 3.50
CA THR A 79 -16.88 -15.71 2.79
C THR A 79 -17.49 -16.18 1.48
N GLU A 80 -18.79 -16.14 1.40
CA GLU A 80 -19.47 -16.18 0.12
C GLU A 80 -19.28 -14.80 -0.52
N GLY A 81 -18.59 -14.73 -1.66
CA GLY A 81 -18.59 -13.57 -2.52
C GLY A 81 -17.41 -12.61 -2.39
N THR A 82 -16.22 -13.03 -2.84
CA THR A 82 -15.11 -12.13 -3.17
C THR A 82 -15.43 -11.15 -4.33
N GLN A 83 -16.58 -11.31 -4.96
CA GLN A 83 -17.06 -10.51 -6.09
C GLN A 83 -17.33 -9.02 -5.74
N ASN A 84 -17.27 -8.65 -4.47
CA ASN A 84 -17.61 -7.32 -3.97
C ASN A 84 -16.44 -6.53 -3.40
N LEU A 85 -15.19 -6.92 -3.69
CA LEU A 85 -14.02 -6.12 -3.31
C LEU A 85 -13.91 -4.88 -4.19
N TYR A 86 -13.61 -3.73 -3.58
CA TYR A 86 -13.32 -2.51 -4.32
C TYR A 86 -12.42 -1.56 -3.53
N ILE A 87 -11.67 -0.73 -4.25
CA ILE A 87 -10.84 0.33 -3.67
C ILE A 87 -11.76 1.51 -3.34
N THR A 88 -11.81 1.93 -2.07
CA THR A 88 -12.63 3.06 -1.63
C THR A 88 -11.90 4.38 -1.77
N HIS A 89 -10.68 4.43 -1.22
CA HIS A 89 -9.84 5.61 -1.20
C HIS A 89 -8.43 5.21 -1.59
N SER A 90 -7.79 6.05 -2.36
CA SER A 90 -6.37 5.94 -2.66
C SER A 90 -5.72 7.33 -2.71
N TRP A 91 -4.45 7.38 -2.39
CA TRP A 91 -3.68 8.61 -2.32
C TRP A 91 -2.21 8.38 -2.64
N VAL A 92 -1.58 9.42 -3.16
CA VAL A 92 -0.13 9.47 -3.40
C VAL A 92 0.55 10.09 -2.19
N ASN A 93 1.59 9.43 -1.70
CA ASN A 93 2.50 9.95 -0.69
C ASN A 93 3.80 10.37 -1.38
N VAL A 94 4.22 11.62 -1.20
CA VAL A 94 5.53 12.10 -1.61
C VAL A 94 6.34 12.36 -0.34
N MET A 95 7.25 11.45 -0.02
CA MET A 95 8.08 11.52 1.19
C MET A 95 9.44 12.14 0.88
N GLU A 96 9.78 13.16 1.64
CA GLU A 96 11.09 13.80 1.66
C GLU A 96 11.87 13.42 2.92
N LYS A 97 13.11 13.87 3.01
CA LYS A 97 13.94 13.66 4.21
C LYS A 97 13.28 14.24 5.46
N GLY A 98 13.15 13.41 6.47
CA GLY A 98 12.50 13.73 7.75
C GLY A 98 11.03 13.31 7.83
N ASP A 99 10.37 13.06 6.69
CA ASP A 99 8.98 12.60 6.68
C ASP A 99 8.87 11.17 7.21
N GLN A 100 7.75 10.88 7.87
CA GLN A 100 7.47 9.59 8.51
C GLN A 100 5.97 9.31 8.54
N HIS A 101 5.61 8.04 8.70
CA HIS A 101 4.27 7.62 9.13
C HIS A 101 4.36 7.11 10.57
N TYR A 102 3.47 7.59 11.42
CA TYR A 102 3.36 7.07 12.78
C TYR A 102 2.77 5.65 12.78
N PRO A 103 2.97 4.86 13.85
CA PRO A 103 2.30 3.56 13.96
C PRO A 103 0.78 3.74 13.92
N HIS A 104 0.13 3.12 12.93
CA HIS A 104 -1.31 3.20 12.71
C HIS A 104 -1.84 1.94 12.02
N MET A 105 -3.16 1.82 11.92
CA MET A 105 -3.90 0.82 11.16
C MET A 105 -5.07 1.49 10.45
N HIS A 106 -5.69 0.83 9.49
CA HIS A 106 -6.82 1.38 8.74
C HIS A 106 -8.14 0.75 9.21
N GLU A 107 -8.87 1.47 10.06
CA GLU A 107 -10.20 1.05 10.49
C GLU A 107 -11.19 1.11 9.32
N ASN A 108 -12.24 0.27 9.38
CA ASN A 108 -13.30 0.20 8.37
C ASN A 108 -12.86 -0.24 6.96
N SER A 109 -11.68 -0.81 6.81
CA SER A 109 -11.24 -1.48 5.61
C SER A 109 -10.86 -2.93 5.86
N PHE A 110 -10.80 -3.74 4.80
CA PHE A 110 -10.51 -5.16 4.90
C PHE A 110 -9.03 -5.42 4.59
N TYR A 111 -8.57 -4.85 3.49
CA TYR A 111 -7.15 -4.82 3.11
C TYR A 111 -6.69 -3.40 2.89
N TYR A 112 -5.40 -3.23 3.02
CA TYR A 112 -4.67 -2.03 2.65
C TYR A 112 -3.57 -2.41 1.66
N PHE A 113 -3.25 -1.51 0.75
CA PHE A 113 -2.11 -1.68 -0.13
C PHE A 113 -1.20 -0.46 -0.09
N SER A 114 0.09 -0.71 -0.31
CA SER A 114 1.08 0.34 -0.58
C SER A 114 1.94 -0.10 -1.76
N CYS A 115 1.94 0.64 -2.84
CA CYS A 115 2.77 0.38 -4.01
C CYS A 115 3.80 1.48 -4.21
N TYR A 116 4.97 1.11 -4.73
CA TYR A 116 6.12 1.98 -4.86
C TYR A 116 6.30 2.42 -6.30
N ILE A 117 6.20 3.74 -6.52
CA ILE A 117 6.26 4.39 -7.85
C ILE A 117 7.68 4.86 -8.14
N SER A 118 8.30 5.52 -7.15
CA SER A 118 9.68 5.97 -7.24
C SER A 118 10.35 5.85 -5.88
N CYS A 119 11.56 5.30 -5.85
CA CYS A 119 12.32 5.09 -4.63
C CYS A 119 13.77 5.53 -4.79
N THR A 120 14.42 5.87 -3.69
CA THR A 120 15.87 6.03 -3.61
C THR A 120 16.57 4.69 -3.41
N ASN A 121 17.90 4.63 -3.55
CA ASN A 121 18.65 3.39 -3.36
C ASN A 121 18.62 2.87 -1.92
N ASP A 122 18.46 3.77 -0.95
CA ASP A 122 18.38 3.46 0.48
C ASP A 122 17.22 4.28 1.07
N ASP A 123 16.02 3.76 0.93
CA ASP A 123 14.80 4.45 1.36
C ASP A 123 14.38 4.01 2.78
N ALA A 124 13.46 4.76 3.38
CA ALA A 124 12.92 4.41 4.68
C ALA A 124 12.15 3.07 4.60
N PRO A 125 12.53 2.06 5.39
CA PRO A 125 11.86 0.78 5.36
C PRO A 125 10.44 0.86 5.93
N PHE A 126 9.60 -0.06 5.47
CA PHE A 126 8.26 -0.25 6.00
C PHE A 126 8.31 -1.28 7.14
N TYR A 127 7.66 -0.99 8.25
CA TYR A 127 7.61 -1.89 9.40
C TYR A 127 6.18 -2.29 9.73
N PHE A 128 5.99 -3.57 9.99
CA PHE A 128 4.76 -4.12 10.57
C PHE A 128 5.02 -4.49 12.02
N ILE A 129 4.08 -4.20 12.90
CA ILE A 129 4.20 -4.43 14.34
C ILE A 129 3.12 -5.43 14.76
N LYS A 130 3.56 -6.60 15.26
CA LYS A 130 2.68 -7.63 15.81
C LYS A 130 3.32 -8.23 17.06
N ASP A 131 2.58 -8.30 18.16
CA ASP A 131 3.04 -8.91 19.44
C ASP A 131 4.41 -8.38 19.89
N ASN A 132 4.61 -7.07 19.81
CA ASN A 132 5.88 -6.36 20.11
C ASN A 132 7.07 -6.80 19.26
N LYS A 133 6.82 -7.46 18.13
CA LYS A 133 7.85 -7.79 17.14
C LYS A 133 7.62 -6.99 15.86
N GLY A 134 8.70 -6.48 15.30
CA GLY A 134 8.66 -5.74 14.03
C GLY A 134 9.09 -6.64 12.86
N THR A 135 8.26 -6.71 11.82
CA THR A 135 8.69 -7.25 10.51
C THR A 135 9.11 -6.10 9.63
N LYS A 136 10.36 -6.06 9.25
CA LYS A 136 10.95 -5.04 8.39
C LYS A 136 10.82 -5.43 6.92
N VAL A 137 10.38 -4.50 6.10
CA VAL A 137 10.43 -4.59 4.63
C VAL A 137 11.35 -3.49 4.14
N ASP A 138 12.50 -3.86 3.60
CA ASP A 138 13.44 -2.90 3.01
C ASP A 138 12.88 -2.33 1.72
N ILE A 139 12.92 -1.00 1.60
CA ILE A 139 12.48 -0.26 0.43
C ILE A 139 13.68 0.41 -0.22
N ASN A 140 13.84 0.19 -1.50
CA ASN A 140 14.93 0.76 -2.29
C ASN A 140 14.51 0.83 -3.77
N LYS A 141 15.44 1.17 -4.65
CA LYS A 141 15.17 1.29 -6.09
C LYS A 141 14.56 0.04 -6.73
N SER A 142 14.91 -1.16 -6.25
CA SER A 142 14.31 -2.41 -6.76
C SER A 142 12.88 -2.66 -6.28
N SER A 143 12.37 -1.84 -5.36
CA SER A 143 10.98 -1.92 -4.91
C SER A 143 10.00 -1.21 -5.86
N GLU A 144 10.50 -0.42 -6.82
CA GLU A 144 9.63 0.21 -7.83
C GLU A 144 8.87 -0.86 -8.62
N GLY A 145 7.59 -0.62 -8.81
CA GLY A 145 6.69 -1.59 -9.43
C GLY A 145 6.17 -2.68 -8.49
N HIS A 146 6.61 -2.72 -7.24
CA HIS A 146 6.08 -3.67 -6.25
C HIS A 146 4.94 -3.08 -5.43
N VAL A 147 4.06 -3.96 -4.96
CA VAL A 147 2.96 -3.64 -4.04
C VAL A 147 3.04 -4.55 -2.82
N LEU A 148 2.79 -3.97 -1.65
CA LEU A 148 2.51 -4.67 -0.40
C LEU A 148 0.99 -4.65 -0.21
N ILE A 149 0.39 -5.83 0.06
CA ILE A 149 -1.03 -5.97 0.38
C ILE A 149 -1.10 -6.71 1.71
N PHE A 150 -1.88 -6.20 2.65
CA PHE A 150 -1.99 -6.78 3.98
C PHE A 150 -3.33 -6.46 4.64
N PRO A 151 -3.74 -7.24 5.67
CA PRO A 151 -4.93 -6.94 6.45
C PRO A 151 -4.85 -5.54 7.05
N SER A 152 -5.90 -4.75 6.88
CA SER A 152 -5.93 -3.33 7.30
C SER A 152 -5.73 -3.11 8.79
N GLN A 153 -6.01 -4.15 9.60
CA GLN A 153 -5.83 -4.14 11.05
C GLN A 153 -4.36 -4.31 11.50
N MET A 154 -3.44 -4.59 10.57
CA MET A 154 -2.02 -4.70 10.91
C MET A 154 -1.43 -3.33 11.20
N ILE A 155 -0.94 -3.15 12.42
CA ILE A 155 -0.23 -1.91 12.79
C ILE A 155 1.05 -1.83 11.96
N HIS A 156 1.24 -0.69 11.30
CA HIS A 156 2.41 -0.45 10.48
C HIS A 156 2.92 0.98 10.62
N THR A 157 4.17 1.19 10.25
CA THR A 157 4.87 2.48 10.38
C THR A 157 5.99 2.62 9.36
N VAL A 158 6.35 3.85 9.06
CA VAL A 158 7.57 4.20 8.32
C VAL A 158 8.35 5.19 9.15
N TYR A 159 9.55 4.80 9.59
CA TYR A 159 10.42 5.70 10.35
C TYR A 159 10.91 6.87 9.49
N PRO A 160 11.43 7.94 10.12
CA PRO A 160 11.88 9.13 9.40
C PRO A 160 12.86 8.77 8.28
N LYS A 161 12.53 9.22 7.07
CA LYS A 161 13.39 9.06 5.90
C LYS A 161 14.71 9.80 6.13
N LYS A 162 15.83 9.12 6.02
CA LYS A 162 17.16 9.67 6.34
C LYS A 162 17.90 10.20 5.12
N THR A 163 17.58 9.68 3.96
CA THR A 163 18.25 9.99 2.70
C THR A 163 17.58 11.15 1.97
N ASP A 164 18.37 11.87 1.19
CA ASP A 164 17.88 12.90 0.26
C ASP A 164 17.15 12.22 -0.93
N GLY A 165 16.42 13.03 -1.70
CA GLY A 165 15.55 12.56 -2.78
C GLY A 165 14.17 12.18 -2.30
N GLN A 166 13.23 12.06 -3.23
CA GLN A 166 11.83 11.76 -2.95
C GLN A 166 11.54 10.27 -3.10
N ARG A 167 10.68 9.74 -2.22
CA ARG A 167 9.94 8.50 -2.43
C ARG A 167 8.51 8.85 -2.81
N VAL A 168 8.03 8.26 -3.88
CA VAL A 168 6.64 8.33 -4.29
C VAL A 168 6.01 6.94 -4.12
N SER A 169 4.98 6.85 -3.29
CA SER A 169 4.20 5.63 -3.12
C SER A 169 2.71 5.94 -3.23
N VAL A 170 1.92 4.95 -3.66
CA VAL A 170 0.46 5.04 -3.68
C VAL A 170 -0.09 4.04 -2.70
N SER A 171 -0.98 4.53 -1.86
CA SER A 171 -1.65 3.73 -0.84
C SER A 171 -3.15 3.75 -1.05
N GLY A 172 -3.84 2.76 -0.51
CA GLY A 172 -5.29 2.74 -0.59
C GLY A 172 -5.95 1.65 0.24
N ASN A 173 -7.23 1.88 0.48
CA ASN A 173 -8.10 1.04 1.29
C ASN A 173 -9.00 0.19 0.39
N ILE A 174 -9.14 -1.09 0.74
CA ILE A 174 -9.99 -2.04 0.04
C ILE A 174 -11.02 -2.57 1.03
N ILE A 175 -12.28 -2.48 0.65
CA ILE A 175 -13.41 -2.98 1.43
C ILE A 175 -14.17 -4.06 0.66
N ILE A 176 -15.01 -4.79 1.40
CA ILE A 176 -16.01 -5.70 0.85
C ILE A 176 -17.35 -4.96 0.87
N ARG A 177 -18.05 -4.89 -0.26
CA ARG A 177 -19.46 -4.49 -0.28
C ARG A 177 -20.31 -5.64 0.23
N PRO A 178 -21.28 -5.36 1.10
CA PRO A 178 -22.26 -6.37 1.49
C PRO A 178 -23.15 -6.80 0.33
#